data_2158c5d28d90a78524d498b1023eb660
#
_entry.id   2158c5d28d90a78524d498b1023eb660
#
_cell.length_a   1.000
_cell.length_b   1.000
_cell.length_c   1.000
_cell.angle_alpha   90.00
_cell.angle_beta   90.00
_cell.angle_gamma   90.00
#
_symmetry.space_group_name_H-M   'P 1'
#
loop_
_entity.id
_entity.type
_entity.pdbx_description
1 polymer ?
#
loop_
_entity_poly.entity_id
_entity_poly.type
_entity_poly.pdbx_seq_one_letter_code
_entity_poly.pdbx_strand_id
1 'polypeptide(L)'
;LPDDTRLFMCHDYGPNGRHIEWETTVGEEKAHNIHVGQGKTREVFIKFRTERDAQLDMPRLIIPSLQVNMRAGEVPKDKDGNLMLKVPVNAL
;
A
#
# COMPACT_ATOMS: atom_id res chain seq x y z
N LEU A 1 16.42 3.81 9.77
CA LEU A 1 17.08 2.50 9.67
C LEU A 1 18.43 2.65 8.98
N PRO A 2 19.43 1.81 9.30
CA PRO A 2 20.71 1.77 8.58
C PRO A 2 20.51 1.48 7.08
N ASP A 3 21.43 1.98 6.25
CA ASP A 3 21.31 1.84 4.79
C ASP A 3 21.41 0.39 4.29
N ASP A 4 22.07 -0.47 5.04
CA ASP A 4 22.19 -1.91 4.73
C ASP A 4 21.00 -2.76 5.20
N THR A 5 19.98 -2.14 5.81
CA THR A 5 18.76 -2.83 6.20
C THR A 5 18.06 -3.40 4.97
N ARG A 6 17.79 -4.69 4.99
CA ARG A 6 17.11 -5.40 3.90
C ARG A 6 15.60 -5.18 4.01
N LEU A 7 15.00 -4.88 2.87
CA LEU A 7 13.56 -4.68 2.73
C LEU A 7 13.03 -5.72 1.74
N PHE A 8 12.02 -6.48 2.16
CA PHE A 8 11.36 -7.47 1.30
C PHE A 8 10.01 -6.94 0.83
N MET A 9 9.80 -6.96 -0.47
CA MET A 9 8.60 -6.44 -1.09
C MET A 9 7.51 -7.50 -1.20
N CYS A 10 6.27 -7.12 -0.88
CA CYS A 10 5.11 -7.99 -1.06
C CYS A 10 4.72 -8.11 -2.53
N HIS A 11 4.93 -7.07 -3.31
CA HIS A 11 4.55 -6.99 -4.71
C HIS A 11 5.59 -6.23 -5.52
N ASP A 12 5.86 -6.69 -6.74
CA ASP A 12 6.57 -5.95 -7.76
C ASP A 12 5.95 -6.25 -9.12
N TYR A 13 5.68 -5.22 -9.89
CA TYR A 13 5.02 -5.32 -11.19
C TYR A 13 5.99 -5.14 -12.37
N GLY A 14 7.28 -5.00 -12.12
CA GLY A 14 8.30 -4.81 -13.15
C GLY A 14 8.02 -3.62 -14.08
N PRO A 15 7.81 -2.40 -13.56
CA PRO A 15 7.46 -1.25 -14.38
C PRO A 15 8.50 -1.01 -15.48
N ASN A 16 8.05 -0.60 -16.67
CA ASN A 16 8.89 -0.33 -17.85
C ASN A 16 9.75 -1.54 -18.30
N GLY A 17 9.28 -2.76 -18.06
CA GLY A 17 9.98 -3.98 -18.46
C GLY A 17 11.15 -4.38 -17.56
N ARG A 18 11.29 -3.75 -16.41
CA ARG A 18 12.27 -4.15 -15.40
C ARG A 18 12.00 -5.57 -14.90
N HIS A 19 13.05 -6.33 -14.59
CA HIS A 19 12.90 -7.64 -13.94
C HIS A 19 12.22 -7.49 -12.59
N ILE A 20 11.41 -8.50 -12.24
CA ILE A 20 10.77 -8.59 -10.93
C ILE A 20 11.86 -8.78 -9.86
N GLU A 21 11.78 -7.96 -8.82
CA GLU A 21 12.68 -7.99 -7.67
C GLU A 21 11.84 -8.04 -6.38
N TRP A 22 12.29 -8.84 -5.44
CA TRP A 22 11.59 -9.05 -4.16
C TRP A 22 12.33 -8.48 -2.96
N GLU A 23 13.55 -8.01 -3.16
CA GLU A 23 14.40 -7.49 -2.10
C GLU A 23 15.12 -6.22 -2.55
N THR A 24 15.26 -5.29 -1.62
CA THR A 24 16.06 -4.08 -1.76
C THR A 24 16.68 -3.72 -0.42
N THR A 25 17.35 -2.58 -0.33
CA THR A 25 17.88 -2.03 0.92
C THR A 25 17.39 -0.60 1.13
N VAL A 26 17.46 -0.14 2.37
CA VAL A 26 17.14 1.27 2.70
C VAL A 26 18.02 2.21 1.88
N GLY A 27 19.31 1.90 1.70
CA GLY A 27 20.23 2.70 0.90
C GLY A 27 19.81 2.80 -0.57
N GLU A 28 19.43 1.68 -1.18
CA GLU A 28 18.91 1.64 -2.55
C GLU A 28 17.65 2.49 -2.70
N GLU A 29 16.71 2.37 -1.77
CA GLU A 29 15.48 3.16 -1.78
C GLU A 29 15.74 4.66 -1.61
N LYS A 30 16.69 5.05 -0.75
CA LYS A 30 17.09 6.45 -0.62
C LYS A 30 17.68 6.99 -1.93
N ALA A 31 18.46 6.18 -2.64
CA ALA A 31 19.12 6.59 -3.86
C ALA A 31 18.19 6.65 -5.07
N HIS A 32 17.26 5.69 -5.20
CA HIS A 32 16.55 5.45 -6.46
C HIS A 32 15.04 5.47 -6.37
N ASN A 33 14.43 5.41 -5.18
CA ASN A 33 12.97 5.40 -5.08
C ASN A 33 12.37 6.71 -5.61
N ILE A 34 11.44 6.58 -6.56
CA ILE A 34 10.84 7.74 -7.24
C ILE A 34 9.91 8.57 -6.34
N HIS A 35 9.45 8.02 -5.23
CA HIS A 35 8.54 8.69 -4.30
C HIS A 35 9.26 9.37 -3.15
N VAL A 36 10.18 8.65 -2.50
CA VAL A 36 10.83 9.08 -1.25
C VAL A 36 12.35 9.18 -1.35
N GLY A 37 12.93 8.74 -2.45
CA GLY A 37 14.36 8.78 -2.69
C GLY A 37 14.85 10.07 -3.35
N GLN A 38 16.12 10.08 -3.76
CA GLN A 38 16.72 11.17 -4.55
C GLN A 38 16.64 12.55 -3.86
N GLY A 39 16.63 12.58 -2.54
CA GLY A 39 16.56 13.84 -1.77
C GLY A 39 15.22 14.57 -1.87
N LYS A 40 14.14 13.89 -2.27
CA LYS A 40 12.80 14.49 -2.33
C LYS A 40 12.35 14.99 -0.96
N THR A 41 11.83 16.21 -0.93
CA THR A 41 11.26 16.80 0.27
C THR A 41 9.86 16.22 0.55
N ARG A 42 9.37 16.44 1.78
CA ARG A 42 8.00 16.08 2.16
C ARG A 42 6.95 16.75 1.25
N GLU A 43 7.14 18.00 0.91
CA GLU A 43 6.23 18.78 0.06
C GLU A 43 6.16 18.20 -1.34
N VAL A 44 7.30 17.84 -1.92
CA VAL A 44 7.37 17.17 -3.23
C VAL A 44 6.68 15.82 -3.20
N PHE A 45 6.90 15.04 -2.16
CA PHE A 45 6.22 13.75 -1.97
C PHE A 45 4.70 13.91 -1.87
N ILE A 46 4.21 14.84 -1.03
CA ILE A 46 2.77 15.08 -0.87
C ILE A 46 2.14 15.49 -2.19
N LYS A 47 2.76 16.42 -2.93
CA LYS A 47 2.26 16.85 -4.23
C LYS A 47 2.17 15.69 -5.21
N PHE A 48 3.26 14.93 -5.36
CA PHE A 48 3.31 13.80 -6.27
C PHE A 48 2.25 12.75 -5.94
N ARG A 49 2.11 12.38 -4.66
CA ARG A 49 1.12 11.39 -4.23
C ARG A 49 -0.31 11.90 -4.39
N THR A 50 -0.59 13.14 -4.08
CA THR A 50 -1.93 13.73 -4.24
C THR A 50 -2.35 13.71 -5.70
N GLU A 51 -1.48 14.11 -6.61
CA GLU A 51 -1.76 14.10 -8.06
C GLU A 51 -1.93 12.67 -8.59
N ARG A 52 -1.08 11.74 -8.13
CA ARG A 52 -1.17 10.33 -8.53
C ARG A 52 -2.43 9.67 -8.01
N ASP A 53 -2.74 9.86 -6.74
CA ASP A 53 -3.89 9.22 -6.09
C ASP A 53 -5.22 9.74 -6.65
N ALA A 54 -5.28 10.98 -7.11
CA ALA A 54 -6.46 11.52 -7.78
C ALA A 54 -6.79 10.82 -9.11
N GLN A 55 -5.84 10.12 -9.71
CA GLN A 55 -6.01 9.37 -10.95
C GLN A 55 -6.27 7.87 -10.74
N LEU A 56 -6.17 7.40 -9.49
CA LEU A 56 -6.36 6.00 -9.17
C LEU A 56 -7.81 5.72 -8.73
N ASP A 57 -8.35 4.63 -9.21
CA ASP A 57 -9.63 4.13 -8.74
C ASP A 57 -9.48 3.47 -7.35
N MET A 58 -10.56 3.48 -6.59
CA MET A 58 -10.62 2.80 -5.31
C MET A 58 -10.53 1.29 -5.54
N PRO A 59 -9.70 0.56 -4.75
CA PRO A 59 -9.62 -0.89 -4.87
C PRO A 59 -10.99 -1.55 -4.69
N ARG A 60 -11.30 -2.52 -5.54
CA ARG A 60 -12.59 -3.22 -5.52
C ARG A 60 -12.95 -3.81 -4.16
N LEU A 61 -11.97 -4.31 -3.44
CA LEU A 61 -12.16 -4.97 -2.15
C LEU A 61 -11.84 -4.07 -0.95
N ILE A 62 -11.80 -2.74 -1.13
CA ILE A 62 -11.38 -1.82 -0.05
C ILE A 62 -12.25 -1.98 1.20
N ILE A 63 -13.56 -2.06 1.06
CA ILE A 63 -14.50 -2.14 2.19
C ILE A 63 -14.32 -3.41 3.01
N PRO A 64 -14.35 -4.62 2.43
CA PRO A 64 -14.07 -5.84 3.18
C PRO A 64 -12.64 -5.88 3.73
N SER A 65 -11.66 -5.44 2.95
CA SER A 65 -10.25 -5.45 3.37
C SER A 65 -9.99 -4.59 4.60
N LEU A 66 -10.55 -3.39 4.68
CA LEU A 66 -10.42 -2.53 5.85
C LEU A 66 -10.96 -3.20 7.11
N GLN A 67 -12.13 -3.85 7.03
CA GLN A 67 -12.74 -4.51 8.19
C GLN A 67 -11.91 -5.66 8.74
N VAL A 68 -11.27 -6.42 7.86
CA VAL A 68 -10.40 -7.54 8.23
C VAL A 68 -9.04 -7.05 8.71
N ASN A 69 -8.44 -6.09 8.01
CA ASN A 69 -7.12 -5.56 8.35
C ASN A 69 -7.10 -4.84 9.71
N MET A 70 -8.14 -4.10 10.04
CA MET A 70 -8.30 -3.48 11.35
C MET A 70 -8.34 -4.49 12.50
N ARG A 71 -8.60 -5.75 12.21
CA ARG A 71 -8.71 -6.85 13.17
C ARG A 71 -7.58 -7.87 13.02
N ALA A 72 -6.46 -7.46 12.48
CA ALA A 72 -5.28 -8.31 12.29
C ALA A 72 -5.59 -9.64 11.55
N GLY A 73 -6.49 -9.59 10.58
CA GLY A 73 -6.86 -10.74 9.76
C GLY A 73 -8.15 -11.46 10.20
N GLU A 74 -8.75 -11.06 11.31
CA GLU A 74 -10.01 -11.67 11.77
C GLU A 74 -11.22 -11.09 11.04
N VAL A 75 -12.11 -11.96 10.59
CA VAL A 75 -13.41 -11.55 10.03
C VAL A 75 -14.34 -11.13 11.16
N PRO A 76 -15.02 -9.96 11.06
CA PRO A 76 -15.99 -9.54 12.07
C PRO A 76 -17.14 -10.53 12.22
N LYS A 77 -17.74 -10.53 13.39
CA LYS A 77 -18.94 -11.35 13.69
C LYS A 77 -20.11 -10.44 14.05
N ASP A 78 -21.32 -10.92 13.74
CA ASP A 78 -22.55 -10.31 14.23
C ASP A 78 -22.80 -10.69 15.71
N LYS A 79 -23.93 -10.21 16.26
CA LYS A 79 -24.34 -10.49 17.64
C LYS A 79 -24.61 -11.98 17.92
N ASP A 80 -24.89 -12.75 16.87
CA ASP A 80 -25.20 -14.18 16.96
C ASP A 80 -23.96 -15.06 16.65
N GLY A 81 -22.80 -14.43 16.42
CA GLY A 81 -21.53 -15.09 16.17
C GLY A 81 -21.26 -15.50 14.72
N ASN A 82 -22.14 -15.14 13.78
CA ASN A 82 -21.93 -15.42 12.36
C ASN A 82 -20.90 -14.44 11.77
N LEU A 83 -20.06 -14.95 10.88
CA LEU A 83 -19.10 -14.10 10.14
C LEU A 83 -19.85 -13.11 9.25
N MET A 84 -19.51 -11.83 9.36
CA MET A 84 -20.20 -10.77 8.65
C MET A 84 -19.26 -9.63 8.25
N LEU A 85 -19.35 -9.20 7.00
CA LEU A 85 -18.76 -7.96 6.51
C LEU A 85 -19.88 -6.94 6.27
N LYS A 86 -19.71 -5.74 6.80
CA LYS A 86 -20.68 -4.65 6.60
C LYS A 86 -20.35 -3.89 5.33
N VAL A 87 -21.39 -3.62 4.54
CA VAL A 87 -21.26 -2.82 3.32
C VAL A 87 -22.19 -1.62 3.43
N PRO A 88 -21.69 -0.38 3.29
CA PRO A 88 -22.57 0.80 3.25
C PRO A 88 -23.54 0.73 2.08
N VAL A 89 -24.76 1.19 2.31
CA VAL A 89 -25.84 1.12 1.30
C VAL A 89 -25.46 1.78 -0.03
N ASN A 90 -24.68 2.85 0.02
CA ASN A 90 -24.30 3.64 -1.16
C ASN A 90 -22.91 3.31 -1.71
N ALA A 91 -22.32 2.18 -1.32
CA ALA A 91 -20.93 1.84 -1.69
C ALA A 91 -20.86 0.65 -2.68
N LEU A 92 -21.96 0.28 -3.27
CA LEU A 92 -22.03 -0.78 -4.29
C LEU A 92 -22.10 -0.20 -5.69
#